data_57a2e75980f3d0c6f0fdaf27cb3f280b
#
_entry.id   57a2e75980f3d0c6f0fdaf27cb3f280b
#
_cell.length_a   1.000
_cell.length_b   1.000
_cell.length_c   1.000
_cell.angle_alpha   90.00
_cell.angle_beta   90.00
_cell.angle_gamma   90.00
#
_symmetry.space_group_name_H-M   'P 1'
#
loop_
_entity.id
_entity.type
_entity.pdbx_description
1 polymer ?
#
loop_
_entity_poly.entity_id
_entity_poly.type
_entity_poly.pdbx_seq_one_letter_code
_entity_poly.pdbx_strand_id
1 'polypeptide(L)'
;HVCGPDARVVELARYPVAAVSWNSRLAGNPDLAAFVAAVPSRGAIGGFSDEAFTANTTAIAKREAREGLAKTAGRRWLAAGGCTIPVDSGPENIDAARDALRG
;
A
#
# COMPACT_ATOMS: atom_id res chain seq x y z
N HIS A 1 3.15 -6.32 10.72
CA HIS A 1 3.45 -4.96 10.24
C HIS A 1 4.89 -4.60 10.48
N VAL A 2 5.54 -4.00 9.49
CA VAL A 2 6.93 -3.54 9.58
C VAL A 2 6.95 -2.02 9.43
N CYS A 3 7.44 -1.31 10.43
CA CYS A 3 7.33 0.15 10.55
C CYS A 3 8.60 0.87 10.08
N GLY A 4 8.42 2.06 9.52
CA GLY A 4 9.51 2.99 9.23
C GLY A 4 10.23 2.76 7.89
N PRO A 5 11.19 3.63 7.57
CA PRO A 5 12.02 3.49 6.38
C PRO A 5 13.09 2.41 6.57
N ASP A 6 13.65 1.91 5.48
CA ASP A 6 14.71 0.88 5.49
C ASP A 6 14.35 -0.35 6.36
N ALA A 7 13.12 -0.82 6.25
CA ALA A 7 12.50 -1.71 7.23
C ALA A 7 12.71 -3.22 6.97
N ARG A 8 13.63 -3.62 6.13
CA ARG A 8 13.95 -5.03 5.84
C ARG A 8 12.72 -5.91 5.55
N VAL A 9 11.78 -5.37 4.80
CA VAL A 9 10.48 -5.98 4.56
C VAL A 9 10.60 -7.37 3.94
N VAL A 10 11.45 -7.54 2.94
CA VAL A 10 11.64 -8.81 2.23
C VAL A 10 12.20 -9.89 3.15
N GLU A 11 13.15 -9.53 4.01
CA GLU A 11 13.72 -10.48 4.98
C GLU A 11 12.68 -10.95 5.99
N LEU A 12 11.88 -10.00 6.51
CA LEU A 12 10.85 -10.30 7.51
C LEU A 12 9.67 -11.07 6.91
N ALA A 13 9.46 -10.96 5.61
CA ALA A 13 8.45 -11.74 4.91
C ALA A 13 8.74 -13.25 4.89
N ARG A 14 9.93 -13.67 5.31
CA ARG A 14 10.29 -15.09 5.45
C ARG A 14 9.64 -15.77 6.65
N TYR A 15 9.18 -15.00 7.63
CA TYR A 15 8.42 -15.58 8.73
C TYR A 15 7.13 -16.24 8.21
N PRO A 16 6.58 -17.22 8.93
CA PRO A 16 5.38 -17.94 8.50
C PRO A 16 4.14 -17.08 8.65
N VAL A 17 4.01 -16.07 7.78
CA VAL A 17 2.89 -15.13 7.73
C VAL A 17 2.22 -15.21 6.37
N ALA A 18 0.92 -14.91 6.33
CA ALA A 18 0.17 -14.88 5.08
C ALA A 18 0.45 -13.61 4.26
N ALA A 19 0.67 -12.49 4.94
CA ALA A 19 0.86 -11.19 4.32
C ALA A 19 1.73 -10.28 5.18
N VAL A 20 2.29 -9.26 4.55
CA VAL A 20 3.12 -8.24 5.22
C VAL A 20 2.55 -6.87 4.94
N SER A 21 2.47 -6.04 5.98
CA SER A 21 2.06 -4.64 5.90
C SER A 21 3.27 -3.74 6.15
N TRP A 22 3.49 -2.79 5.28
CA TRP A 22 4.55 -1.79 5.41
C TRP A 22 4.22 -0.55 4.59
N ASN A 23 4.96 0.54 4.82
CA ASN A 23 4.84 1.72 3.98
C ASN A 23 5.74 1.61 2.75
N SER A 24 5.14 1.23 1.62
CA SER A 24 5.85 1.03 0.35
C SER A 24 6.33 2.33 -0.30
N ARG A 25 6.00 3.47 0.26
CA ARG A 25 6.38 4.80 -0.26
C ARG A 25 7.47 5.48 0.55
N LEU A 26 7.94 4.86 1.62
CA LEU A 26 9.07 5.37 2.38
C LEU A 26 10.40 4.95 1.76
N ALA A 27 11.42 5.81 1.96
CA ALA A 27 12.76 5.57 1.46
C ALA A 27 13.34 4.25 1.97
N GLY A 28 14.00 3.51 1.09
CA GLY A 28 14.65 2.25 1.41
C GLY A 28 13.70 1.05 1.50
N ASN A 29 12.38 1.27 1.46
CA ASN A 29 11.41 0.17 1.43
C ASN A 29 11.11 -0.26 -0.01
N PRO A 30 10.83 -1.55 -0.24
CA PRO A 30 10.38 -1.99 -1.56
C PRO A 30 9.01 -1.37 -1.88
N ASP A 31 8.79 -0.99 -3.13
CA ASP A 31 7.44 -0.69 -3.57
C ASP A 31 6.65 -1.99 -3.78
N LEU A 32 5.37 -1.88 -4.11
CA LEU A 32 4.52 -3.06 -4.31
C LEU A 32 5.06 -3.99 -5.39
N ALA A 33 5.54 -3.45 -6.50
CA ALA A 33 6.07 -4.26 -7.60
C ALA A 33 7.32 -5.03 -7.19
N ALA A 34 8.24 -4.37 -6.49
CA ALA A 34 9.47 -4.99 -6.02
C ALA A 34 9.18 -6.10 -5.00
N PHE A 35 8.24 -5.87 -4.08
CA PHE A 35 7.86 -6.88 -3.09
C PHE A 35 7.21 -8.10 -3.76
N VAL A 36 6.26 -7.89 -4.66
CA VAL A 36 5.59 -8.99 -5.36
C VAL A 36 6.59 -9.84 -6.15
N ALA A 37 7.58 -9.22 -6.77
CA ALA A 37 8.63 -9.92 -7.49
C ALA A 37 9.55 -10.72 -6.55
N ALA A 38 9.92 -10.16 -5.40
CA ALA A 38 10.83 -10.77 -4.45
C ALA A 38 10.16 -11.85 -3.60
N VAL A 39 8.89 -11.69 -3.26
CA VAL A 39 8.16 -12.58 -2.34
C VAL A 39 6.78 -12.94 -2.91
N PRO A 40 6.72 -13.70 -4.00
CA PRO A 40 5.44 -13.98 -4.67
C PRO A 40 4.49 -14.86 -3.85
N SER A 41 4.98 -15.50 -2.80
CA SER A 41 4.16 -16.38 -1.93
C SER A 41 3.44 -15.65 -0.79
N ARG A 42 3.71 -14.35 -0.61
CA ARG A 42 3.11 -13.56 0.47
C ARG A 42 2.21 -12.47 -0.10
N GLY A 43 1.15 -12.13 0.64
CA GLY A 43 0.31 -10.99 0.32
C GLY A 43 0.98 -9.68 0.73
N ALA A 44 0.66 -8.61 0.01
CA ALA A 44 1.10 -7.24 0.33
C ALA A 44 -0.08 -6.44 0.88
N ILE A 45 0.15 -5.71 1.96
CA ILE A 45 -0.85 -4.82 2.57
C ILE A 45 -0.26 -3.42 2.61
N GLY A 46 -0.94 -2.46 1.99
CA GLY A 46 -0.48 -1.07 1.91
C GLY A 46 -0.72 -0.45 0.55
N GLY A 47 0.15 0.45 0.16
CA GLY A 47 0.15 1.06 -1.16
C GLY A 47 -0.26 2.53 -1.20
N PHE A 48 -0.99 3.03 -0.20
CA PHE A 48 -1.41 4.42 -0.15
C PHE A 48 -0.49 5.26 0.73
N SER A 49 -0.21 6.48 0.29
CA SER A 49 0.45 7.50 1.09
C SER A 49 -0.55 8.16 2.04
N ASP A 50 -0.05 8.82 3.09
CA ASP A 50 -0.90 9.65 3.95
C ASP A 50 -1.57 10.77 3.17
N GLU A 51 -0.85 11.37 2.20
CA GLU A 51 -1.36 12.45 1.37
C GLU A 51 -2.60 12.01 0.56
N ALA A 52 -2.67 10.77 0.13
CA ALA A 52 -3.85 10.25 -0.58
C ALA A 52 -5.14 10.47 0.22
N PHE A 53 -5.06 10.40 1.54
CA PHE A 53 -6.23 10.52 2.40
C PHE A 53 -6.44 11.91 2.96
N THR A 54 -5.41 12.75 3.02
CA THR A 54 -5.49 14.09 3.63
C THR A 54 -5.56 15.23 2.63
N ALA A 55 -5.28 14.99 1.35
CA ALA A 55 -5.31 16.03 0.32
C ALA A 55 -6.73 16.60 0.10
N ASN A 56 -6.80 17.83 -0.39
CA ASN A 56 -8.05 18.49 -0.75
C ASN A 56 -8.61 18.04 -2.11
N THR A 57 -8.15 16.91 -2.61
CA THR A 57 -8.56 16.34 -3.89
C THR A 57 -8.55 14.81 -3.79
N THR A 58 -9.42 14.17 -4.54
CA THR A 58 -9.45 12.71 -4.63
C THR A 58 -8.46 12.14 -5.67
N ALA A 59 -7.77 13.01 -6.40
CA ALA A 59 -6.92 12.62 -7.52
C ALA A 59 -5.76 11.72 -7.08
N ILE A 60 -5.14 12.00 -5.93
CA ILE A 60 -4.01 11.21 -5.44
C ILE A 60 -4.47 9.80 -5.05
N ALA A 61 -5.57 9.69 -4.32
CA ALA A 61 -6.13 8.39 -3.93
C ALA A 61 -6.47 7.53 -5.15
N LYS A 62 -7.09 8.13 -6.16
CA LYS A 62 -7.43 7.44 -7.41
C LYS A 62 -6.18 6.97 -8.16
N ARG A 63 -5.17 7.84 -8.25
CA ARG A 63 -3.90 7.52 -8.90
C ARG A 63 -3.19 6.36 -8.20
N GLU A 64 -3.08 6.44 -6.89
CA GLU A 64 -2.37 5.41 -6.12
C GLU A 64 -3.09 4.07 -6.12
N ALA A 65 -4.43 4.07 -6.15
CA ALA A 65 -5.20 2.85 -6.35
C ALA A 65 -4.87 2.17 -7.69
N ARG A 66 -4.82 2.95 -8.77
CA ARG A 66 -4.47 2.44 -10.10
C ARG A 66 -3.02 1.95 -10.17
N GLU A 67 -2.10 2.67 -9.55
CA GLU A 67 -0.70 2.25 -9.45
C GLU A 67 -0.58 0.90 -8.72
N GLY A 68 -1.29 0.74 -7.62
CA GLY A 68 -1.29 -0.52 -6.87
C GLY A 68 -1.84 -1.68 -7.69
N LEU A 69 -2.94 -1.48 -8.41
CA LEU A 69 -3.49 -2.49 -9.31
C LEU A 69 -2.49 -2.87 -10.40
N ALA A 70 -1.81 -1.89 -11.01
CA ALA A 70 -0.82 -2.14 -12.04
C ALA A 70 0.39 -2.91 -11.49
N LYS A 71 0.89 -2.52 -10.32
CA LYS A 71 2.09 -3.12 -9.70
C LYS A 71 1.87 -4.54 -9.20
N THR A 72 0.65 -4.88 -8.80
CA THR A 72 0.32 -6.19 -8.22
C THR A 72 -0.47 -7.07 -9.17
N ALA A 73 -0.94 -6.54 -10.29
CA ALA A 73 -1.93 -7.18 -11.16
C ALA A 73 -3.22 -7.56 -10.41
N GLY A 74 -3.52 -6.83 -9.34
CA GLY A 74 -4.67 -7.10 -8.47
C GLY A 74 -4.57 -8.39 -7.65
N ARG A 75 -3.39 -8.99 -7.57
CA ARG A 75 -3.20 -10.28 -6.90
C ARG A 75 -2.56 -10.12 -5.54
N ARG A 76 -3.12 -10.81 -4.52
CA ARG A 76 -2.57 -10.87 -3.17
C ARG A 76 -2.24 -9.49 -2.61
N TRP A 77 -3.06 -8.51 -2.93
CA TRP A 77 -2.91 -7.15 -2.45
C TRP A 77 -4.15 -6.69 -1.70
N LEU A 78 -3.95 -6.26 -0.48
CA LEU A 78 -4.96 -5.57 0.32
C LEU A 78 -4.56 -4.10 0.39
N ALA A 79 -5.32 -3.28 -0.30
CA ALA A 79 -5.06 -1.84 -0.36
C ALA A 79 -5.30 -1.20 1.01
N ALA A 80 -4.32 -0.49 1.51
CA ALA A 80 -4.36 0.13 2.83
C ALA A 80 -3.38 1.29 2.90
N GLY A 81 -3.44 2.07 3.97
CA GLY A 81 -2.41 3.04 4.31
C GLY A 81 -1.09 2.34 4.64
N GLY A 82 0.00 3.09 4.65
CA GLY A 82 1.32 2.55 4.92
C GLY A 82 1.54 2.16 6.38
N CYS A 83 0.78 2.75 7.29
CA CYS A 83 0.78 2.45 8.71
C CYS A 83 -0.63 2.75 9.23
N THR A 84 -0.78 3.69 10.15
CA THR A 84 -2.11 4.19 10.52
C THR A 84 -2.61 5.17 9.47
N ILE A 85 -3.92 5.25 9.30
CA ILE A 85 -4.54 6.30 8.49
C ILE A 85 -4.58 7.58 9.33
N PRO A 86 -4.17 8.75 8.78
CA PRO A 86 -4.25 10.01 9.50
C PRO A 86 -5.65 10.31 10.01
N VAL A 87 -5.75 10.88 11.22
CA VAL A 87 -7.05 11.17 11.86
C VAL A 87 -7.88 12.20 11.09
N ASP A 88 -7.22 13.04 10.29
CA ASP A 88 -7.86 14.05 9.45
C ASP A 88 -8.13 13.56 8.01
N SER A 89 -8.15 12.25 7.81
CA SER A 89 -8.46 11.66 6.50
C SER A 89 -9.89 12.00 6.07
N GLY A 90 -10.03 12.48 4.84
CA GLY A 90 -11.34 12.79 4.26
C GLY A 90 -12.07 11.53 3.81
N PRO A 91 -13.35 11.35 4.23
CA PRO A 91 -14.14 10.19 3.78
C PRO A 91 -14.24 10.08 2.26
N GLU A 92 -14.30 11.21 1.55
CA GLU A 92 -14.36 11.26 0.10
C GLU A 92 -13.10 10.69 -0.56
N ASN A 93 -11.94 10.85 0.07
CA ASN A 93 -10.69 10.29 -0.44
C ASN A 93 -10.66 8.77 -0.26
N ILE A 94 -11.14 8.29 0.88
CA ILE A 94 -11.25 6.85 1.15
C ILE A 94 -12.23 6.19 0.17
N ASP A 95 -13.37 6.82 -0.05
CA ASP A 95 -14.37 6.32 -1.01
C ASP A 95 -13.82 6.33 -2.43
N ALA A 96 -13.11 7.38 -2.83
CA ALA A 96 -12.50 7.48 -4.14
C ALA A 96 -11.44 6.38 -4.37
N ALA A 97 -10.64 6.06 -3.35
CA ALA A 97 -9.68 4.96 -3.41
C ALA A 97 -10.40 3.62 -3.63
N ARG A 98 -11.42 3.35 -2.81
CA ARG A 98 -12.21 2.13 -2.91
C ARG A 98 -12.85 2.00 -4.30
N ASP A 99 -13.47 3.05 -4.80
CA ASP A 99 -14.16 3.02 -6.08
C ASP A 99 -13.19 2.82 -7.24
N ALA A 100 -12.00 3.41 -7.17
CA ALA A 100 -10.96 3.22 -8.17
C ALA A 100 -10.42 1.78 -8.20
N LEU A 101 -10.44 1.08 -7.06
CA LEU A 101 -10.05 -0.34 -6.98
C LEU A 101 -11.05 -1.27 -7.65
N ARG A 102 -12.29 -0.86 -7.75
CA ARG A 102 -13.35 -1.66 -8.40
C ARG A 102 -13.35 -1.53 -9.93
N GLY A 103 -12.49 -0.71 -10.46
CA GLY A 103 -12.40 -0.42 -11.86
C GLY A 103 -13.15 0.78 -12.27
#